data_c2fae4d28f5dccc3ec8bc63cf9d6fecf
#
_entry.id   c2fae4d28f5dccc3ec8bc63cf9d6fecf
#
_cell.length_a   1.000
_cell.length_b   1.000
_cell.length_c   1.000
_cell.angle_alpha   90.00
_cell.angle_beta   90.00
_cell.angle_gamma   90.00
#
_symmetry.space_group_name_H-M   'P 1'
#
loop_
_entity.id
_entity.type
_entity.pdbx_description
1 polymer ?
#
loop_
_entity_poly.entity_id
_entity_poly.type
_entity_poly.pdbx_seq_one_letter_code
_entity_poly.pdbx_strand_id
1 'polypeptide(L)'
;MNSKKILIFGVFDGIHDGHMHFVNEARTHGDHLVAVVARDAVVEELKGVLPKENEVERIKELLKIPEIDLVLLGDPQIGTYNVLKEVKPDIVFLGYDQEALKKDLDKKIKSGILKDIEIVIGTSHKGEELHSSILKKKK
;
A
#
# COMPACT_ATOMS: atom_id res chain seq x y z
N MET A 1 11.12 1.97 -24.46
CA MET A 1 11.15 2.20 -23.01
C MET A 1 10.12 1.34 -22.31
N ASN A 2 10.52 0.74 -21.23
CA ASN A 2 9.63 -0.12 -20.47
C ASN A 2 8.95 0.67 -19.36
N SER A 3 7.63 0.85 -19.49
CA SER A 3 6.89 1.41 -18.38
C SER A 3 6.65 0.35 -17.33
N LYS A 4 6.72 0.76 -16.08
CA LYS A 4 6.48 -0.12 -14.94
C LYS A 4 5.30 0.40 -14.15
N LYS A 5 4.37 -0.48 -13.86
CA LYS A 5 3.20 -0.18 -13.05
C LYS A 5 3.44 -0.70 -11.63
N ILE A 6 3.33 0.20 -10.66
CA ILE A 6 3.52 -0.13 -9.25
C ILE A 6 2.16 -0.07 -8.56
N LEU A 7 1.92 -1.02 -7.67
CA LEU A 7 0.70 -1.04 -6.87
C LEU A 7 1.07 -1.01 -5.39
N ILE A 8 0.39 -0.15 -4.64
CA ILE A 8 0.53 -0.07 -3.19
C ILE A 8 -0.81 -0.33 -2.53
N PHE A 9 -0.75 -0.92 -1.33
CA PHE A 9 -1.93 -1.17 -0.50
C PHE A 9 -1.82 -0.34 0.77
N GLY A 10 -2.94 0.13 1.27
CA GLY A 10 -2.93 0.78 2.56
C GLY A 10 -4.31 1.19 3.01
N VAL A 11 -4.41 1.56 4.28
CA VAL A 11 -5.64 2.15 4.85
C VAL A 11 -5.69 3.63 4.50
N PHE A 12 -4.57 4.33 4.64
CA PHE A 12 -4.42 5.75 4.33
C PHE A 12 -5.42 6.61 5.10
N ASP A 13 -5.57 6.33 6.39
CA ASP A 13 -6.51 7.02 7.27
C ASP A 13 -5.82 8.26 7.86
N GLY A 14 -6.07 9.42 7.27
CA GLY A 14 -5.37 10.65 7.63
C GLY A 14 -3.96 10.68 7.05
N ILE A 15 -3.82 11.27 5.86
CA ILE A 15 -2.52 11.33 5.17
C ILE A 15 -1.53 12.15 6.00
N HIS A 16 -0.33 11.61 6.19
CA HIS A 16 0.74 12.30 6.91
C HIS A 16 2.09 12.04 6.23
N ASP A 17 3.16 12.56 6.82
CA ASP A 17 4.50 12.51 6.22
C ASP A 17 4.97 11.08 5.93
N GLY A 18 4.63 10.13 6.80
CA GLY A 18 4.98 8.74 6.57
C GLY A 18 4.32 8.18 5.31
N HIS A 19 3.06 8.53 5.09
CA HIS A 19 2.36 8.14 3.86
C HIS A 19 3.02 8.77 2.64
N MET A 20 3.39 10.05 2.72
CA MET A 20 4.03 10.73 1.60
C MET A 20 5.41 10.14 1.29
N HIS A 21 6.17 9.79 2.32
CA HIS A 21 7.44 9.09 2.12
C HIS A 21 7.23 7.76 1.38
N PHE A 22 6.23 7.00 1.81
CA PHE A 22 5.88 5.71 1.22
C PHE A 22 5.49 5.87 -0.26
N VAL A 23 4.60 6.83 -0.55
CA VAL A 23 4.15 7.09 -1.91
C VAL A 23 5.31 7.53 -2.80
N ASN A 24 6.13 8.47 -2.31
CA ASN A 24 7.26 8.98 -3.09
C ASN A 24 8.28 7.89 -3.38
N GLU A 25 8.56 7.05 -2.39
CA GLU A 25 9.50 5.96 -2.59
C GLU A 25 8.96 4.94 -3.60
N ALA A 26 7.67 4.59 -3.49
CA ALA A 26 7.04 3.67 -4.42
C ALA A 26 7.15 4.20 -5.86
N ARG A 27 6.92 5.49 -6.05
CA ARG A 27 6.92 6.11 -7.39
C ARG A 27 8.30 6.06 -8.04
N THR A 28 9.38 5.95 -7.26
CA THR A 28 10.72 5.83 -7.83
C THR A 28 10.94 4.51 -8.57
N HIS A 29 10.09 3.52 -8.35
CA HIS A 29 10.24 2.19 -8.96
C HIS A 29 9.53 2.06 -10.30
N GLY A 30 8.76 3.07 -10.70
CA GLY A 30 8.05 3.01 -11.97
C GLY A 30 7.40 4.33 -12.31
N ASP A 31 6.67 4.33 -13.42
CA ASP A 31 6.09 5.54 -13.97
C ASP A 31 4.56 5.58 -13.90
N HIS A 32 3.94 4.56 -13.31
CA HIS A 32 2.49 4.52 -13.11
C HIS A 32 2.21 3.89 -11.74
N LEU A 33 1.62 4.67 -10.84
CA LEU A 33 1.36 4.24 -9.47
C LEU A 33 -0.13 4.10 -9.21
N VAL A 34 -0.52 2.90 -8.78
CA VAL A 34 -1.90 2.57 -8.42
C VAL A 34 -1.95 2.38 -6.90
N ALA A 35 -2.83 3.12 -6.23
CA ALA A 35 -3.04 2.97 -4.79
C ALA A 35 -4.35 2.22 -4.55
N VAL A 36 -4.29 1.16 -3.77
CA VAL A 36 -5.46 0.35 -3.41
C VAL A 36 -5.79 0.62 -1.95
N VAL A 37 -6.98 1.15 -1.73
CA VAL A 37 -7.45 1.57 -0.41
C VAL A 37 -8.27 0.45 0.21
N ALA A 38 -7.95 0.08 1.46
CA ALA A 38 -8.70 -0.96 2.17
C ALA A 38 -10.12 -0.48 2.45
N ARG A 39 -11.09 -1.37 2.24
CA ARG A 39 -12.50 -1.07 2.53
C ARG A 39 -12.71 -0.92 4.03
N ASP A 40 -13.67 -0.09 4.41
CA ASP A 40 -14.02 0.10 5.82
C ASP A 40 -14.27 -1.22 6.53
N ALA A 41 -15.03 -2.12 5.91
CA ALA A 41 -15.36 -3.41 6.50
C ALA A 41 -14.13 -4.29 6.69
N VAL A 42 -13.17 -4.21 5.77
CA VAL A 42 -11.92 -4.96 5.86
C VAL A 42 -11.05 -4.41 6.99
N VAL A 43 -10.97 -3.09 7.12
CA VAL A 43 -10.22 -2.46 8.20
C VAL A 43 -10.80 -2.88 9.56
N GLU A 44 -12.13 -2.84 9.68
CA GLU A 44 -12.80 -3.24 10.91
C GLU A 44 -12.50 -4.69 11.25
N GLU A 45 -12.54 -5.57 10.25
CA GLU A 45 -12.26 -6.99 10.46
C GLU A 45 -10.83 -7.23 10.93
N LEU A 46 -9.86 -6.50 10.34
CA LEU A 46 -8.45 -6.68 10.67
C LEU A 46 -8.03 -6.00 11.98
N LYS A 47 -8.59 -4.83 12.26
CA LYS A 47 -8.14 -4.02 13.40
C LYS A 47 -9.15 -3.96 14.55
N GLY A 48 -10.38 -4.40 14.33
CA GLY A 48 -11.43 -4.36 15.33
C GLY A 48 -12.13 -3.02 15.45
N VAL A 49 -11.71 -2.01 14.68
CA VAL A 49 -12.32 -0.68 14.68
C VAL A 49 -12.39 -0.16 13.25
N LEU A 50 -13.36 0.70 13.00
CA LEU A 50 -13.48 1.39 11.72
C LEU A 50 -12.42 2.49 11.62
N PRO A 51 -11.98 2.85 10.40
CA PRO A 51 -11.09 3.99 10.25
C PRO A 51 -11.82 5.30 10.63
N LYS A 52 -11.06 6.33 10.94
CA LYS A 52 -11.62 7.65 11.26
C LYS A 52 -12.32 8.27 10.07
N GLU A 53 -11.74 8.12 8.89
CA GLU A 53 -12.34 8.58 7.64
C GLU A 53 -12.86 7.36 6.89
N ASN A 54 -14.07 7.50 6.31
CA ASN A 54 -14.64 6.40 5.54
C ASN A 54 -13.88 6.22 4.22
N GLU A 55 -14.14 5.10 3.54
CA GLU A 55 -13.37 4.75 2.34
C GLU A 55 -13.51 5.81 1.24
N VAL A 56 -14.66 6.46 1.12
CA VAL A 56 -14.85 7.50 0.11
C VAL A 56 -13.98 8.71 0.40
N GLU A 57 -13.92 9.12 1.67
CA GLU A 57 -13.08 10.25 2.08
C GLU A 57 -11.59 9.93 1.92
N ARG A 58 -11.20 8.71 2.25
CA ARG A 58 -9.80 8.29 2.11
C ARG A 58 -9.38 8.28 0.64
N ILE A 59 -10.25 7.83 -0.25
CA ILE A 59 -9.99 7.87 -1.68
C ILE A 59 -9.83 9.33 -2.16
N LYS A 60 -10.71 10.22 -1.71
CA LYS A 60 -10.64 11.63 -2.11
C LYS A 60 -9.32 12.27 -1.72
N GLU A 61 -8.81 11.96 -0.52
CA GLU A 61 -7.53 12.49 -0.07
C GLU A 61 -6.38 12.00 -0.93
N LEU A 62 -6.39 10.72 -1.29
CA LEU A 62 -5.35 10.16 -2.15
C LEU A 62 -5.37 10.74 -3.56
N LEU A 63 -6.55 11.07 -4.07
CA LEU A 63 -6.68 11.65 -5.40
C LEU A 63 -6.02 13.03 -5.51
N LYS A 64 -5.75 13.68 -4.38
CA LYS A 64 -5.05 14.97 -4.36
C LYS A 64 -3.55 14.84 -4.50
N ILE A 65 -3.01 13.63 -4.41
CA ILE A 65 -1.56 13.38 -4.46
C ILE A 65 -1.15 13.17 -5.92
N PRO A 66 -0.34 14.10 -6.48
CA PRO A 66 -0.01 14.03 -7.92
C PRO A 66 0.80 12.81 -8.31
N GLU A 67 1.56 12.21 -7.38
CA GLU A 67 2.36 11.01 -7.66
C GLU A 67 1.52 9.76 -7.89
N ILE A 68 0.24 9.79 -7.48
CA ILE A 68 -0.66 8.65 -7.61
C ILE A 68 -1.50 8.82 -8.88
N ASP A 69 -1.43 7.84 -9.77
CA ASP A 69 -2.11 7.91 -11.06
C ASP A 69 -3.54 7.35 -11.01
N LEU A 70 -3.77 6.37 -10.14
CA LEU A 70 -5.07 5.73 -10.04
C LEU A 70 -5.30 5.28 -8.60
N VAL A 71 -6.52 5.49 -8.11
CA VAL A 71 -6.92 5.03 -6.76
C VAL A 71 -8.07 4.05 -6.93
N LEU A 72 -7.92 2.87 -6.35
CA LEU A 72 -8.94 1.82 -6.40
C LEU A 72 -9.31 1.38 -4.99
N LEU A 73 -10.53 0.89 -4.87
CA LEU A 73 -10.98 0.28 -3.64
C LEU A 73 -10.55 -1.20 -3.65
N GLY A 74 -10.04 -1.67 -2.54
CA GLY A 74 -9.56 -3.05 -2.43
C GLY A 74 -10.69 -4.06 -2.47
N ASP A 75 -10.32 -5.33 -2.43
CA ASP A 75 -11.28 -6.43 -2.45
C ASP A 75 -12.17 -6.38 -1.22
N PRO A 76 -13.43 -6.84 -1.35
CA PRO A 76 -14.33 -6.90 -0.18
C PRO A 76 -13.96 -7.98 0.82
N GLN A 77 -13.11 -8.94 0.43
CA GLN A 77 -12.71 -10.04 1.30
C GLN A 77 -11.20 -10.07 1.45
N ILE A 78 -10.73 -10.38 2.65
CA ILE A 78 -9.30 -10.47 2.95
C ILE A 78 -8.71 -11.66 2.16
N GLY A 79 -7.56 -11.41 1.53
CA GLY A 79 -6.77 -12.47 0.91
C GLY A 79 -7.19 -12.90 -0.48
N THR A 80 -8.16 -12.24 -1.10
CA THR A 80 -8.62 -12.63 -2.44
C THR A 80 -7.80 -11.99 -3.57
N TYR A 81 -7.32 -10.78 -3.38
CA TYR A 81 -6.43 -10.06 -4.32
C TYR A 81 -6.94 -10.01 -5.77
N ASN A 82 -8.25 -9.91 -5.97
CA ASN A 82 -8.79 -9.74 -7.31
C ASN A 82 -8.26 -8.47 -7.98
N VAL A 83 -7.98 -7.43 -7.17
CA VAL A 83 -7.44 -6.18 -7.66
C VAL A 83 -6.08 -6.40 -8.35
N LEU A 84 -5.26 -7.33 -7.88
CA LEU A 84 -3.99 -7.65 -8.53
C LEU A 84 -4.20 -8.30 -9.88
N LYS A 85 -5.24 -9.13 -10.00
CA LYS A 85 -5.56 -9.79 -11.26
C LYS A 85 -6.09 -8.80 -12.29
N GLU A 86 -6.78 -7.75 -11.82
CA GLU A 86 -7.32 -6.71 -12.69
C GLU A 86 -6.26 -5.72 -13.14
N VAL A 87 -5.46 -5.24 -12.19
CA VAL A 87 -4.45 -4.20 -12.45
C VAL A 87 -3.23 -4.76 -13.17
N LYS A 88 -2.82 -5.96 -12.80
CA LYS A 88 -1.63 -6.63 -13.34
C LYS A 88 -0.38 -5.76 -13.19
N PRO A 89 -0.03 -5.40 -11.94
CA PRO A 89 1.15 -4.56 -11.73
C PRO A 89 2.42 -5.34 -12.01
N ASP A 90 3.47 -4.61 -12.36
CA ASP A 90 4.82 -5.19 -12.47
C ASP A 90 5.45 -5.36 -11.09
N ILE A 91 5.16 -4.41 -10.19
CA ILE A 91 5.73 -4.39 -8.85
C ILE A 91 4.62 -4.12 -7.85
N VAL A 92 4.62 -4.88 -6.75
CA VAL A 92 3.85 -4.54 -5.55
C VAL A 92 4.84 -3.96 -4.55
N PHE A 93 4.66 -2.70 -4.18
CA PHE A 93 5.55 -2.01 -3.26
C PHE A 93 4.88 -1.98 -1.88
N LEU A 94 5.55 -2.55 -0.89
CA LEU A 94 5.01 -2.67 0.46
C LEU A 94 5.82 -1.81 1.43
N GLY A 95 5.15 -1.31 2.45
CA GLY A 95 5.83 -0.61 3.53
C GLY A 95 6.60 -1.60 4.41
N TYR A 96 7.59 -1.08 5.11
CA TYR A 96 8.41 -1.90 6.01
C TYR A 96 7.57 -2.56 7.12
N ASP A 97 6.40 -2.02 7.41
CA ASP A 97 5.50 -2.51 8.44
C ASP A 97 4.38 -3.42 7.91
N GLN A 98 4.43 -3.77 6.62
CA GLN A 98 3.41 -4.63 6.00
C GLN A 98 3.90 -6.07 5.83
N GLU A 99 4.59 -6.59 6.83
CA GLU A 99 5.20 -7.91 6.77
C GLU A 99 4.17 -9.03 6.63
N ALA A 100 3.04 -8.92 7.31
CA ALA A 100 1.98 -9.93 7.21
C ALA A 100 1.43 -10.01 5.79
N LEU A 101 1.27 -8.87 5.15
CA LEU A 101 0.81 -8.80 3.76
C LEU A 101 1.83 -9.43 2.82
N LYS A 102 3.12 -9.13 3.04
CA LYS A 102 4.19 -9.74 2.24
C LYS A 102 4.16 -11.26 2.33
N LYS A 103 4.03 -11.79 3.54
CA LYS A 103 3.98 -13.24 3.75
C LYS A 103 2.81 -13.87 3.01
N ASP A 104 1.64 -13.23 3.06
CA ASP A 104 0.45 -13.76 2.38
C ASP A 104 0.61 -13.71 0.87
N LEU A 105 1.17 -12.63 0.34
CA LEU A 105 1.41 -12.52 -1.10
C LEU A 105 2.42 -13.54 -1.57
N ASP A 106 3.53 -13.72 -0.85
CA ASP A 106 4.53 -14.72 -1.17
C ASP A 106 3.92 -16.11 -1.22
N LYS A 107 3.06 -16.42 -0.26
CA LYS A 107 2.38 -17.71 -0.18
C LYS A 107 1.48 -17.94 -1.40
N LYS A 108 0.71 -16.90 -1.80
CA LYS A 108 -0.19 -16.99 -2.94
C LYS A 108 0.57 -17.13 -4.26
N ILE A 109 1.69 -16.43 -4.39
CA ILE A 109 2.54 -16.55 -5.58
C ILE A 109 3.15 -17.96 -5.64
N LYS A 110 3.66 -18.44 -4.53
CA LYS A 110 4.30 -19.77 -4.45
C LYS A 110 3.32 -20.88 -4.78
N SER A 111 2.07 -20.73 -4.38
CA SER A 111 1.03 -21.75 -4.63
C SER A 111 0.42 -21.66 -6.03
N GLY A 112 0.79 -20.63 -6.80
CA GLY A 112 0.27 -20.44 -8.16
C GLY A 112 -1.07 -19.73 -8.23
N ILE A 113 -1.62 -19.30 -7.10
CA ILE A 113 -2.87 -18.54 -7.07
C ILE A 113 -2.68 -17.17 -7.73
N LEU A 114 -1.54 -16.55 -7.47
CA LEU A 114 -1.17 -15.28 -8.10
C LEU A 114 0.01 -15.50 -9.05
N LYS A 115 0.07 -14.66 -10.08
CA LYS A 115 1.22 -14.63 -10.97
C LYS A 115 2.46 -14.20 -10.18
N ASP A 116 3.61 -14.53 -10.74
CA ASP A 116 4.88 -14.07 -10.19
C ASP A 116 4.97 -12.56 -10.38
N ILE A 117 4.95 -11.84 -9.28
CA ILE A 117 5.02 -10.38 -9.24
C ILE A 117 6.21 -10.00 -8.38
N GLU A 118 6.97 -9.01 -8.83
CA GLU A 118 8.09 -8.51 -8.03
C GLU A 118 7.55 -7.77 -6.81
N ILE A 119 8.02 -8.12 -5.61
CA ILE A 119 7.63 -7.47 -4.37
C ILE A 119 8.83 -6.69 -3.83
N VAL A 120 8.66 -5.40 -3.64
CA VAL A 120 9.72 -4.52 -3.14
C VAL A 120 9.27 -3.96 -1.80
N ILE A 121 10.17 -3.95 -0.83
CA ILE A 121 9.89 -3.44 0.51
C ILE A 121 10.52 -2.05 0.64
N GLY A 122 9.74 -1.10 1.11
CA GLY A 122 10.22 0.27 1.31
C GLY A 122 11.03 0.43 2.58
N THR A 123 11.68 1.60 2.69
CA THR A 123 12.46 1.95 3.88
C THR A 123 11.57 2.62 4.91
N SER A 124 11.99 2.59 6.18
CA SER A 124 11.27 3.30 7.23
C SER A 124 11.43 4.81 7.05
N HIS A 125 10.37 5.51 7.39
CA HIS A 125 10.44 6.96 7.41
C HIS A 125 11.23 7.41 8.61
N LYS A 126 12.31 8.28 8.57
CA LYS A 126 13.01 8.63 9.65
C LYS A 126 13.69 9.77 9.82
N GLY A 127 13.47 9.46 9.90
CA GLY A 127 13.75 9.81 9.82
C GLY A 127 14.11 9.87 10.32
N GLU A 128 14.02 8.85 10.30
CA GLU A 128 14.00 8.62 10.66
C GLU A 128 14.59 8.76 11.21
N GLU A 129 15.01 8.31 11.29
CA GLU A 129 15.14 8.34 11.83
C GLU A 129 15.09 8.97 12.48
N LEU A 130 15.24 8.70 12.62
CA LEU A 130 14.79 9.18 13.21
C LEU A 130 14.12 9.48 13.73
N HIS A 131 13.98 9.03 14.15
CA HIS A 131 12.97 9.12 14.59
C HIS A 131 12.23 9.11 15.09
N SER A 132 12.41 8.94 15.48
CA SER A 132 11.59 8.81 15.95
C SER A 132 11.55 8.47 16.33
N SER A 133 12.20 8.17 16.40
CA SER A 133 11.86 7.78 16.65
C SER A 133 12.23 7.79 16.82
N ILE A 134 13.07 7.74 16.83
CA ILE A 134 12.96 7.78 16.94
C ILE A 134 12.66 8.21 17.25
N LEU A 135 13.19 8.07 17.63
CA LEU A 135 12.51 8.35 17.88
C LEU A 135 12.12 8.27 18.18
N LYS A 136 12.60 8.18 18.57
CA LYS A 136 11.97 7.96 18.72
C LYS A 136 11.98 7.83 18.84
N LYS A 137 12.76 7.74 19.08
CA LYS A 137 12.49 7.53 18.93
C LYS A 137 12.37 7.68 18.98
N LYS A 138 13.10 7.57 19.28
CA LYS A 138 12.69 7.59 19.05
C LYS A 138 12.31 7.71 19.06
N LYS A 139 12.96 7.59 19.38
CA LYS A 139 12.34 7.62 19.18
C LYS A 139 12.04 7.63 19.12
#